data_84f0dd812198fc5fc2c1e152d1641400
#
_entry.id   84f0dd812198fc5fc2c1e152d1641400
#
_cell.length_a   1.000
_cell.length_b   1.000
_cell.length_c   1.000
_cell.angle_alpha   90.00
_cell.angle_beta   90.00
_cell.angle_gamma   90.00
#
_symmetry.space_group_name_H-M   'P 1'
#
loop_
_entity.id
_entity.type
_entity.pdbx_description
1 polymer ?
#
loop_
_entity_poly.entity_id
_entity_poly.type
_entity_poly.pdbx_seq_one_letter_code
_entity_poly.pdbx_strand_id
1 'polypeptide(L)'
;MSTPRILFDVDDPDTGLAFLTVNRPEARNAMTSDMYQALVEACERVDADAAIRVFVLRGAGGQAFMSGTDIAQFTRFSTREDALAYERELDAVVDRLERVTKPTIAQVQGVATGGGCAIALACDLRVCTPDARFGVPVARTLGNCLSAANYARLLDLLGPARTKDLMFTGRLIDAAEAQTLGLVNRIVDADAIDAAVRELAATIARNAPLTLRATKEMVRRLQAARRIPQAEADDLIAMCYLSDDFKEGVAAFLAKRPPTFKGR
;
A
#
# COMPACT_ATOMS: atom_id res chain seq x y z
N MET A 1 -22.33 19.16 2.18
CA MET A 1 -20.94 19.05 1.69
C MET A 1 -20.52 17.60 1.86
N SER A 2 -19.93 16.94 0.86
CA SER A 2 -19.42 15.57 1.02
C SER A 2 -18.21 15.58 1.96
N THR A 3 -18.14 14.61 2.86
CA THR A 3 -16.98 14.44 3.76
C THR A 3 -15.73 14.19 2.90
N PRO A 4 -14.58 14.83 3.21
CA PRO A 4 -13.34 14.57 2.49
C PRO A 4 -12.96 13.09 2.54
N ARG A 5 -12.47 12.56 1.39
CA ARG A 5 -12.08 11.14 1.26
C ARG A 5 -10.71 10.84 1.85
N ILE A 6 -9.88 11.85 2.02
CA ILE A 6 -8.62 11.81 2.76
C ILE A 6 -8.70 12.84 3.88
N LEU A 7 -8.43 12.38 5.09
CA LEU A 7 -8.33 13.25 6.25
C LEU A 7 -6.86 13.27 6.69
N PHE A 8 -6.33 14.46 6.90
CA PHE A 8 -4.97 14.66 7.42
C PHE A 8 -5.05 15.46 8.71
N ASP A 9 -4.69 14.84 9.80
CA ASP A 9 -4.72 15.42 11.14
C ASP A 9 -3.31 15.41 11.75
N VAL A 10 -2.94 16.49 12.39
CA VAL A 10 -1.76 16.54 13.26
C VAL A 10 -2.28 16.54 14.69
N ASP A 11 -1.85 15.56 15.46
CA ASP A 11 -2.13 15.49 16.89
C ASP A 11 -1.55 16.71 17.60
N ASP A 12 -1.77 16.80 18.90
CA ASP A 12 -1.12 17.82 19.74
C ASP A 12 0.35 17.98 19.31
N PRO A 13 0.81 19.21 19.01
CA PRO A 13 2.19 19.49 18.60
C PRO A 13 3.26 18.85 19.48
N ASP A 14 2.97 18.67 20.77
CA ASP A 14 3.89 18.05 21.72
C ASP A 14 4.09 16.55 21.47
N THR A 15 3.16 15.87 20.77
CA THR A 15 3.29 14.45 20.44
C THR A 15 4.12 14.21 19.19
N GLY A 16 4.13 15.15 18.25
CA GLY A 16 4.80 15.03 16.96
C GLY A 16 4.17 13.98 16.04
N LEU A 17 2.89 13.61 16.24
CA LEU A 17 2.20 12.59 15.47
C LEU A 17 1.29 13.19 14.40
N ALA A 18 1.42 12.72 13.17
CA ALA A 18 0.49 13.03 12.10
C ALA A 18 -0.24 11.77 11.64
N PHE A 19 -1.52 11.90 11.31
CA PHE A 19 -2.37 10.83 10.83
C PHE A 19 -2.93 11.16 9.44
N LEU A 20 -2.85 10.19 8.53
CA LEU A 20 -3.63 10.19 7.30
C LEU A 20 -4.66 9.08 7.39
N THR A 21 -5.93 9.45 7.29
CA THR A 21 -7.04 8.50 7.26
C THR A 21 -7.66 8.46 5.87
N VAL A 22 -7.62 7.30 5.22
CA VAL A 22 -8.41 7.05 4.01
C VAL A 22 -9.85 6.85 4.43
N ASN A 23 -10.74 7.74 4.00
CA ASN A 23 -12.12 7.86 4.48
C ASN A 23 -13.14 7.63 3.37
N ARG A 24 -13.17 6.38 2.90
CA ARG A 24 -14.15 5.89 1.92
C ARG A 24 -14.62 4.47 2.28
N PRO A 25 -15.15 4.27 3.52
CA PRO A 25 -15.46 2.93 4.04
C PRO A 25 -16.50 2.19 3.23
N GLU A 26 -17.45 2.89 2.59
CA GLU A 26 -18.48 2.32 1.71
C GLU A 26 -17.89 1.60 0.47
N ALA A 27 -16.69 1.98 0.07
CA ALA A 27 -15.92 1.32 -1.01
C ALA A 27 -14.69 0.57 -0.46
N ARG A 28 -14.68 0.18 0.82
CA ARG A 28 -13.55 -0.46 1.49
C ARG A 28 -12.24 0.31 1.32
N ASN A 29 -12.31 1.62 1.35
CA ASN A 29 -11.18 2.53 1.20
C ASN A 29 -10.42 2.33 -0.13
N ALA A 30 -11.11 1.96 -1.23
CA ALA A 30 -10.54 1.91 -2.56
C ALA A 30 -10.10 3.32 -2.99
N MET A 31 -8.87 3.42 -3.50
CA MET A 31 -8.20 4.67 -3.84
C MET A 31 -8.55 5.14 -5.25
N THR A 32 -8.90 6.40 -5.36
CA THR A 32 -9.04 7.12 -6.65
C THR A 32 -7.79 7.96 -6.91
N SER A 33 -7.59 8.45 -8.14
CA SER A 33 -6.40 9.23 -8.51
C SER A 33 -6.24 10.49 -7.64
N ASP A 34 -7.33 11.18 -7.31
CA ASP A 34 -7.33 12.33 -6.41
C ASP A 34 -6.90 11.96 -4.97
N MET A 35 -7.26 10.76 -4.49
CA MET A 35 -6.84 10.27 -3.18
C MET A 35 -5.34 9.90 -3.16
N TYR A 36 -4.81 9.33 -4.25
CA TYR A 36 -3.38 9.10 -4.39
C TYR A 36 -2.59 10.41 -4.40
N GLN A 37 -3.08 11.42 -5.12
CA GLN A 37 -2.48 12.75 -5.12
C GLN A 37 -2.49 13.39 -3.72
N ALA A 38 -3.61 13.28 -2.98
CA ALA A 38 -3.71 13.77 -1.61
C ALA A 38 -2.73 13.05 -0.65
N LEU A 39 -2.44 11.76 -0.88
CA LEU A 39 -1.41 11.05 -0.13
C LEU A 39 0.00 11.63 -0.41
N VAL A 40 0.31 11.95 -1.65
CA VAL A 40 1.58 12.61 -2.02
C VAL A 40 1.71 13.96 -1.32
N GLU A 41 0.68 14.79 -1.36
CA GLU A 41 0.64 16.09 -0.70
C GLU A 41 0.79 15.96 0.83
N ALA A 42 0.18 14.95 1.43
CA ALA A 42 0.36 14.65 2.86
C ALA A 42 1.82 14.27 3.18
N CYS A 43 2.47 13.46 2.33
CA CYS A 43 3.89 13.12 2.48
C CYS A 43 4.79 14.36 2.39
N GLU A 44 4.49 15.31 1.50
CA GLU A 44 5.21 16.58 1.37
C GLU A 44 5.04 17.44 2.63
N ARG A 45 3.81 17.53 3.13
CA ARG A 45 3.47 18.23 4.36
C ARG A 45 4.22 17.68 5.57
N VAL A 46 4.26 16.34 5.69
CA VAL A 46 5.01 15.64 6.76
C VAL A 46 6.49 15.96 6.69
N ASP A 47 7.08 15.99 5.50
CA ASP A 47 8.51 16.30 5.35
C ASP A 47 8.83 17.77 5.66
N ALA A 48 7.95 18.69 5.27
CA ALA A 48 8.13 20.14 5.47
C ALA A 48 7.95 20.59 6.93
N ASP A 49 7.11 19.89 7.69
CA ASP A 49 6.79 20.27 9.07
C ASP A 49 7.78 19.65 10.07
N ALA A 50 8.62 20.47 10.68
CA ALA A 50 9.59 20.03 11.68
C ALA A 50 8.96 19.52 12.99
N ALA A 51 7.73 19.91 13.30
CA ALA A 51 7.01 19.43 14.48
C ALA A 51 6.56 17.96 14.31
N ILE A 52 6.35 17.50 13.09
CA ILE A 52 5.97 16.11 12.84
C ILE A 52 7.18 15.18 12.99
N ARG A 53 7.05 14.16 13.80
CA ARG A 53 8.07 13.17 14.14
C ARG A 53 7.77 11.77 13.62
N VAL A 54 6.49 11.40 13.52
CA VAL A 54 6.00 10.10 13.04
C VAL A 54 4.74 10.30 12.21
N PHE A 55 4.61 9.58 11.13
CA PHE A 55 3.46 9.60 10.23
C PHE A 55 2.73 8.26 10.24
N VAL A 56 1.44 8.27 10.56
CA VAL A 56 0.58 7.09 10.65
C VAL A 56 -0.45 7.11 9.52
N LEU A 57 -0.56 6.01 8.78
CA LEU A 57 -1.58 5.79 7.75
C LEU A 57 -2.61 4.79 8.28
N ARG A 58 -3.91 5.08 8.09
CA ARG A 58 -5.01 4.19 8.48
C ARG A 58 -6.22 4.31 7.57
N GLY A 59 -7.11 3.31 7.62
CA GLY A 59 -8.39 3.33 6.93
C GLY A 59 -9.55 3.57 7.89
N ALA A 60 -10.56 4.33 7.48
CA ALA A 60 -11.79 4.49 8.24
C ALA A 60 -12.68 3.25 8.17
N GLY A 61 -13.56 3.05 9.17
CA GLY A 61 -14.61 2.03 9.18
C GLY A 61 -14.18 0.64 9.61
N GLY A 62 -12.91 0.38 9.91
CA GLY A 62 -12.40 -0.87 10.49
C GLY A 62 -12.43 -2.12 9.59
N GLN A 63 -13.06 -2.07 8.41
CA GLN A 63 -13.19 -3.23 7.50
C GLN A 63 -12.05 -3.36 6.49
N ALA A 64 -11.40 -2.25 6.19
CA ALA A 64 -10.28 -2.21 5.27
C ALA A 64 -9.33 -1.08 5.63
N PHE A 65 -8.03 -1.38 5.59
CA PHE A 65 -7.01 -0.36 5.50
C PHE A 65 -7.14 0.36 4.14
N MET A 66 -6.92 -0.37 3.06
CA MET A 66 -7.16 0.05 1.67
C MET A 66 -7.33 -1.20 0.80
N SER A 67 -8.40 -1.29 0.04
CA SER A 67 -8.67 -2.44 -0.84
C SER A 67 -8.04 -2.35 -2.23
N GLY A 68 -7.17 -1.36 -2.45
CA GLY A 68 -6.46 -1.12 -3.70
C GLY A 68 -7.03 0.06 -4.47
N THR A 69 -6.75 0.11 -5.77
CA THR A 69 -7.26 1.13 -6.69
C THR A 69 -8.73 0.88 -7.01
N ASP A 70 -9.50 1.94 -7.19
CA ASP A 70 -10.88 1.85 -7.69
C ASP A 70 -10.89 1.31 -9.13
N ILE A 71 -11.41 0.09 -9.27
CA ILE A 71 -11.35 -0.69 -10.51
C ILE A 71 -12.12 -0.02 -11.66
N ALA A 72 -13.09 0.85 -11.37
CA ALA A 72 -13.80 1.60 -12.41
C ALA A 72 -12.85 2.46 -13.27
N GLN A 73 -11.69 2.84 -12.76
CA GLN A 73 -10.69 3.60 -13.53
C GLN A 73 -10.12 2.80 -14.72
N PHE A 74 -10.01 1.48 -14.59
CA PHE A 74 -9.44 0.60 -15.62
C PHE A 74 -10.32 0.43 -16.85
N THR A 75 -11.60 0.79 -16.79
CA THR A 75 -12.50 0.74 -17.96
C THR A 75 -12.09 1.68 -19.09
N ARG A 76 -11.21 2.63 -18.80
CA ARG A 76 -10.68 3.61 -19.76
C ARG A 76 -9.38 3.16 -20.41
N PHE A 77 -8.77 2.09 -19.94
CA PHE A 77 -7.50 1.60 -20.48
C PHE A 77 -7.73 0.93 -21.84
N SER A 78 -7.04 1.41 -22.84
CA SER A 78 -7.17 0.92 -24.21
C SER A 78 -5.82 0.74 -24.93
N THR A 79 -4.77 1.37 -24.40
CA THR A 79 -3.44 1.40 -25.01
C THR A 79 -2.37 0.87 -24.04
N ARG A 80 -1.22 0.49 -24.61
CA ARG A 80 -0.02 0.18 -23.83
C ARG A 80 0.38 1.35 -22.92
N GLU A 81 0.26 2.57 -23.42
CA GLU A 81 0.64 3.76 -22.67
C GLU A 81 -0.26 3.99 -21.46
N ASP A 82 -1.57 3.72 -21.56
CA ASP A 82 -2.49 3.82 -20.41
C ASP A 82 -2.02 2.90 -19.26
N ALA A 83 -1.64 1.66 -19.57
CA ALA A 83 -1.17 0.68 -18.60
C ALA A 83 0.16 1.09 -17.95
N LEU A 84 1.13 1.51 -18.78
CA LEU A 84 2.43 1.94 -18.29
C LEU A 84 2.36 3.25 -17.51
N ALA A 85 1.50 4.19 -17.92
CA ALA A 85 1.29 5.44 -17.20
C ALA A 85 0.70 5.18 -15.82
N TYR A 86 -0.32 4.32 -15.73
CA TYR A 86 -0.92 3.95 -14.44
C TYR A 86 0.10 3.33 -13.47
N GLU A 87 0.90 2.35 -13.93
CA GLU A 87 1.90 1.71 -13.06
C GLU A 87 2.98 2.71 -12.64
N ARG A 88 3.42 3.62 -13.54
CA ARG A 88 4.36 4.69 -13.20
C ARG A 88 3.79 5.66 -12.17
N GLU A 89 2.52 6.05 -12.30
CA GLU A 89 1.84 6.93 -11.34
C GLU A 89 1.73 6.26 -9.96
N LEU A 90 1.31 5.00 -9.90
CA LEU A 90 1.21 4.26 -8.65
C LEU A 90 2.59 4.08 -8.01
N ASP A 91 3.60 3.72 -8.79
CA ASP A 91 4.97 3.59 -8.29
C ASP A 91 5.51 4.93 -7.74
N ALA A 92 5.22 6.05 -8.40
CA ALA A 92 5.63 7.36 -7.92
C ALA A 92 5.01 7.70 -6.56
N VAL A 93 3.72 7.36 -6.35
CA VAL A 93 3.02 7.53 -5.07
C VAL A 93 3.67 6.68 -3.97
N VAL A 94 3.88 5.39 -4.26
CA VAL A 94 4.44 4.44 -3.28
C VAL A 94 5.90 4.79 -2.96
N ASP A 95 6.71 5.16 -3.96
CA ASP A 95 8.08 5.63 -3.79
C ASP A 95 8.13 6.95 -2.99
N ARG A 96 7.18 7.88 -3.22
CA ARG A 96 7.08 9.11 -2.42
C ARG A 96 6.85 8.80 -0.94
N LEU A 97 6.00 7.84 -0.62
CA LEU A 97 5.76 7.38 0.75
C LEU A 97 7.02 6.75 1.36
N GLU A 98 7.72 5.87 0.63
CA GLU A 98 8.99 5.28 1.07
C GLU A 98 10.06 6.34 1.38
N ARG A 99 10.05 7.46 0.64
CA ARG A 99 11.01 8.58 0.79
C ARG A 99 10.64 9.58 1.89
N VAL A 100 9.51 9.44 2.56
CA VAL A 100 9.20 10.29 3.72
C VAL A 100 10.34 10.19 4.72
N THR A 101 10.87 11.34 5.13
CA THR A 101 12.06 11.40 5.98
C THR A 101 11.82 11.03 7.44
N LYS A 102 10.55 10.95 7.83
CA LYS A 102 10.08 10.56 9.16
C LYS A 102 9.67 9.08 9.17
N PRO A 103 9.76 8.38 10.31
CA PRO A 103 9.19 7.03 10.45
C PRO A 103 7.71 7.00 10.09
N THR A 104 7.31 5.94 9.36
CA THR A 104 5.92 5.73 8.91
C THR A 104 5.35 4.43 9.49
N ILE A 105 4.09 4.45 9.93
CA ILE A 105 3.39 3.29 10.48
C ILE A 105 2.10 3.07 9.69
N ALA A 106 1.89 1.86 9.17
CA ALA A 106 0.58 1.44 8.70
C ALA A 106 -0.21 0.80 9.85
N GLN A 107 -1.33 1.39 10.20
CA GLN A 107 -2.32 0.85 11.13
C GLN A 107 -3.37 0.11 10.31
N VAL A 108 -3.29 -1.22 10.28
CA VAL A 108 -4.06 -2.06 9.36
C VAL A 108 -5.19 -2.76 10.09
N GLN A 109 -6.43 -2.35 9.82
CA GLN A 109 -7.65 -3.05 10.23
C GLN A 109 -8.30 -3.64 8.97
N GLY A 110 -8.70 -4.90 9.03
CA GLY A 110 -9.30 -5.60 7.89
C GLY A 110 -8.34 -5.77 6.71
N VAL A 111 -8.80 -5.51 5.47
CA VAL A 111 -8.03 -5.87 4.28
C VAL A 111 -7.06 -4.76 3.81
N ALA A 112 -5.85 -5.17 3.43
CA ALA A 112 -4.85 -4.39 2.71
C ALA A 112 -4.50 -5.14 1.42
N THR A 113 -5.12 -4.79 0.29
CA THR A 113 -4.99 -5.54 -0.96
C THR A 113 -4.61 -4.68 -2.15
N GLY A 114 -3.95 -5.27 -3.16
CA GLY A 114 -3.52 -4.55 -4.37
C GLY A 114 -2.64 -3.35 -4.04
N GLY A 115 -3.00 -2.16 -4.56
CA GLY A 115 -2.32 -0.90 -4.25
C GLY A 115 -2.31 -0.56 -2.76
N GLY A 116 -3.34 -0.96 -2.00
CA GLY A 116 -3.38 -0.81 -0.55
C GLY A 116 -2.35 -1.68 0.18
N CYS A 117 -2.08 -2.88 -0.34
CA CYS A 117 -0.98 -3.71 0.14
C CYS A 117 0.37 -3.04 -0.15
N ALA A 118 0.57 -2.51 -1.37
CA ALA A 118 1.80 -1.79 -1.72
C ALA A 118 2.06 -0.60 -0.79
N ILE A 119 1.04 0.20 -0.48
CA ILE A 119 1.12 1.31 0.48
C ILE A 119 1.47 0.81 1.89
N ALA A 120 0.82 -0.26 2.36
CA ALA A 120 1.15 -0.84 3.66
C ALA A 120 2.60 -1.35 3.73
N LEU A 121 3.11 -1.95 2.65
CA LEU A 121 4.49 -2.44 2.56
C LEU A 121 5.53 -1.31 2.43
N ALA A 122 5.14 -0.16 1.88
CA ALA A 122 5.99 1.03 1.77
C ALA A 122 6.16 1.77 3.11
N CYS A 123 5.27 1.57 4.08
CA CYS A 123 5.48 2.06 5.44
C CYS A 123 6.63 1.30 6.13
N ASP A 124 7.32 1.96 7.06
CA ASP A 124 8.41 1.34 7.80
C ASP A 124 7.92 0.21 8.71
N LEU A 125 6.84 0.46 9.44
CA LEU A 125 6.24 -0.49 10.39
C LEU A 125 4.77 -0.75 10.07
N ARG A 126 4.27 -1.93 10.46
CA ARG A 126 2.87 -2.34 10.35
C ARG A 126 2.37 -2.90 11.67
N VAL A 127 1.28 -2.31 12.17
CA VAL A 127 0.50 -2.82 13.31
C VAL A 127 -0.87 -3.19 12.78
N CYS A 128 -1.36 -4.38 13.06
CA CYS A 128 -2.63 -4.82 12.51
C CYS A 128 -3.54 -5.49 13.53
N THR A 129 -4.82 -5.63 13.17
CA THR A 129 -5.79 -6.41 13.93
C THR A 129 -5.74 -7.90 13.54
N PRO A 130 -6.24 -8.82 14.38
CA PRO A 130 -6.24 -10.27 14.11
C PRO A 130 -6.99 -10.68 12.82
N ASP A 131 -7.98 -9.89 12.42
CA ASP A 131 -8.75 -10.09 11.19
C ASP A 131 -8.07 -9.54 9.93
N ALA A 132 -6.92 -8.87 10.06
CA ALA A 132 -6.22 -8.28 8.94
C ALA A 132 -5.81 -9.31 7.89
N ARG A 133 -5.90 -8.91 6.61
CA ARG A 133 -5.51 -9.72 5.45
C ARG A 133 -4.67 -8.89 4.49
N PHE A 134 -3.57 -9.47 4.04
CA PHE A 134 -2.61 -8.81 3.15
C PHE A 134 -2.45 -9.60 1.85
N GLY A 135 -2.32 -8.92 0.72
CA GLY A 135 -1.96 -9.59 -0.52
C GLY A 135 -2.34 -8.84 -1.78
N VAL A 136 -1.97 -9.46 -2.91
CA VAL A 136 -2.20 -8.90 -4.24
C VAL A 136 -2.85 -9.96 -5.13
N PRO A 137 -4.18 -10.14 -5.05
CA PRO A 137 -4.89 -11.24 -5.69
C PRO A 137 -5.12 -11.04 -7.20
N VAL A 138 -4.25 -10.30 -7.90
CA VAL A 138 -4.43 -9.88 -9.29
C VAL A 138 -4.58 -11.05 -10.27
N ALA A 139 -3.80 -12.12 -10.09
CA ALA A 139 -3.91 -13.32 -10.92
C ALA A 139 -5.27 -14.01 -10.82
N ARG A 140 -5.96 -13.88 -9.69
CA ARG A 140 -7.30 -14.45 -9.45
C ARG A 140 -8.43 -13.51 -9.82
N THR A 141 -8.17 -12.20 -9.86
CA THR A 141 -9.23 -11.17 -9.99
C THR A 141 -9.19 -10.42 -11.30
N LEU A 142 -8.13 -9.69 -11.57
CA LEU A 142 -8.04 -8.75 -12.69
C LEU A 142 -7.21 -9.25 -13.85
N GLY A 143 -6.28 -10.18 -13.63
CA GLY A 143 -5.37 -10.64 -14.66
C GLY A 143 -4.23 -9.67 -15.01
N ASN A 144 -4.08 -8.57 -14.24
CA ASN A 144 -2.92 -7.68 -14.38
C ASN A 144 -1.71 -8.17 -13.59
N CYS A 145 -0.60 -7.46 -13.69
CA CYS A 145 0.61 -7.70 -12.88
C CYS A 145 0.99 -6.44 -12.10
N LEU A 146 2.03 -6.55 -11.27
CA LEU A 146 2.61 -5.44 -10.53
C LEU A 146 3.81 -4.86 -11.28
N SER A 147 4.19 -3.64 -10.92
CA SER A 147 5.46 -3.05 -11.32
C SER A 147 6.66 -3.79 -10.70
N ALA A 148 7.84 -3.62 -11.30
CA ALA A 148 9.09 -4.16 -10.78
C ALA A 148 9.37 -3.71 -9.34
N ALA A 149 9.06 -2.45 -9.00
CA ALA A 149 9.25 -1.90 -7.67
C ALA A 149 8.36 -2.60 -6.62
N ASN A 150 7.11 -2.90 -6.95
CA ASN A 150 6.20 -3.61 -6.06
C ASN A 150 6.57 -5.09 -5.89
N TYR A 151 7.07 -5.76 -6.95
CA TYR A 151 7.67 -7.09 -6.80
C TYR A 151 8.91 -7.06 -5.90
N ALA A 152 9.78 -6.05 -6.02
CA ALA A 152 10.96 -5.93 -5.18
C ALA A 152 10.60 -5.79 -3.70
N ARG A 153 9.55 -5.01 -3.35
CA ARG A 153 9.04 -4.90 -1.97
C ARG A 153 8.58 -6.24 -1.41
N LEU A 154 7.82 -7.01 -2.21
CA LEU A 154 7.40 -8.36 -1.82
C LEU A 154 8.59 -9.30 -1.64
N LEU A 155 9.57 -9.26 -2.55
CA LEU A 155 10.78 -10.08 -2.49
C LEU A 155 11.63 -9.76 -1.26
N ASP A 156 11.77 -8.49 -0.91
CA ASP A 156 12.53 -8.06 0.26
C ASP A 156 11.92 -8.56 1.58
N LEU A 157 10.59 -8.62 1.66
CA LEU A 157 9.88 -9.04 2.88
C LEU A 157 9.62 -10.54 2.95
N LEU A 158 9.31 -11.19 1.82
CA LEU A 158 8.80 -12.57 1.79
C LEU A 158 9.80 -13.55 1.17
N GLY A 159 10.76 -13.05 0.39
CA GLY A 159 11.62 -13.88 -0.45
C GLY A 159 10.90 -14.47 -1.66
N PRO A 160 11.65 -15.06 -2.62
CA PRO A 160 11.11 -15.42 -3.93
C PRO A 160 10.05 -16.54 -3.91
N ALA A 161 10.20 -17.53 -3.03
CA ALA A 161 9.27 -18.66 -3.00
C ALA A 161 7.87 -18.25 -2.50
N ARG A 162 7.81 -17.48 -1.42
CA ARG A 162 6.54 -16.99 -0.85
C ARG A 162 5.89 -15.92 -1.71
N THR A 163 6.70 -15.06 -2.35
CA THR A 163 6.20 -14.10 -3.33
C THR A 163 5.49 -14.83 -4.48
N LYS A 164 6.10 -15.90 -5.04
CA LYS A 164 5.46 -16.69 -6.09
C LYS A 164 4.21 -17.41 -5.60
N ASP A 165 4.23 -18.02 -4.42
CA ASP A 165 3.04 -18.64 -3.83
C ASP A 165 1.88 -17.64 -3.73
N LEU A 166 2.13 -16.47 -3.15
CA LEU A 166 1.13 -15.42 -3.00
C LEU A 166 0.58 -14.93 -4.34
N MET A 167 1.46 -14.68 -5.31
CA MET A 167 1.08 -14.17 -6.62
C MET A 167 0.38 -15.21 -7.49
N PHE A 168 0.83 -16.47 -7.48
CA PHE A 168 0.26 -17.53 -8.32
C PHE A 168 -1.10 -18.01 -7.81
N THR A 169 -1.26 -18.09 -6.49
CA THR A 169 -2.53 -18.55 -5.88
C THR A 169 -3.55 -17.42 -5.75
N GLY A 170 -3.09 -16.16 -5.74
CA GLY A 170 -3.94 -15.00 -5.44
C GLY A 170 -4.56 -15.05 -4.05
N ARG A 171 -4.00 -15.86 -3.11
CA ARG A 171 -4.46 -15.92 -1.74
C ARG A 171 -4.11 -14.66 -0.96
N LEU A 172 -4.70 -14.48 0.19
CA LEU A 172 -4.32 -13.45 1.14
C LEU A 172 -3.62 -14.10 2.34
N ILE A 173 -2.62 -13.41 2.87
CA ILE A 173 -1.91 -13.75 4.10
C ILE A 173 -2.74 -13.22 5.27
N ASP A 174 -3.03 -14.04 6.28
CA ASP A 174 -3.66 -13.57 7.51
C ASP A 174 -2.66 -12.90 8.47
N ALA A 175 -3.16 -12.30 9.54
CA ALA A 175 -2.33 -11.54 10.48
C ALA A 175 -1.26 -12.41 11.14
N ALA A 176 -1.59 -13.64 11.54
CA ALA A 176 -0.66 -14.55 12.22
C ALA A 176 0.47 -15.01 11.28
N GLU A 177 0.12 -15.39 10.04
CA GLU A 177 1.11 -15.70 9.01
C GLU A 177 1.97 -14.47 8.69
N ALA A 178 1.36 -13.28 8.53
CA ALA A 178 2.06 -12.03 8.24
C ALA A 178 3.09 -11.69 9.34
N GLN A 179 2.75 -11.90 10.61
CA GLN A 179 3.68 -11.71 11.73
C GLN A 179 4.81 -12.74 11.70
N THR A 180 4.50 -14.00 11.48
CA THR A 180 5.50 -15.09 11.37
C THR A 180 6.50 -14.83 10.24
N LEU A 181 6.04 -14.25 9.13
CA LEU A 181 6.86 -13.91 7.98
C LEU A 181 7.65 -12.59 8.15
N GLY A 182 7.43 -11.84 9.24
CA GLY A 182 8.04 -10.53 9.45
C GLY A 182 7.41 -9.41 8.63
N LEU A 183 6.28 -9.67 7.96
CA LEU A 183 5.54 -8.64 7.24
C LEU A 183 4.82 -7.69 8.20
N VAL A 184 4.38 -8.17 9.36
CA VAL A 184 3.71 -7.38 10.41
C VAL A 184 4.55 -7.38 11.69
N ASN A 185 4.70 -6.21 12.31
CA ASN A 185 5.48 -6.03 13.53
C ASN A 185 4.70 -6.39 14.80
N ARG A 186 3.39 -6.07 14.85
CA ARG A 186 2.52 -6.33 16.00
C ARG A 186 1.10 -6.66 15.55
N ILE A 187 0.46 -7.59 16.27
CA ILE A 187 -0.99 -7.86 16.18
C ILE A 187 -1.61 -7.37 17.48
N VAL A 188 -2.69 -6.59 17.38
CA VAL A 188 -3.36 -5.95 18.51
C VAL A 188 -4.87 -5.99 18.28
N ASP A 189 -5.66 -6.21 19.31
CA ASP A 189 -7.12 -6.21 19.21
C ASP A 189 -7.68 -4.89 18.69
N ALA A 190 -8.83 -4.96 18.04
CA ALA A 190 -9.39 -3.82 17.31
C ALA A 190 -9.75 -2.61 18.21
N ASP A 191 -10.12 -2.85 19.44
CA ASP A 191 -10.41 -1.81 20.44
C ASP A 191 -9.14 -1.17 21.04
N ALA A 192 -7.99 -1.87 20.95
CA ALA A 192 -6.71 -1.43 21.50
C ALA A 192 -5.73 -0.86 20.44
N ILE A 193 -6.01 -1.03 19.14
CA ILE A 193 -5.03 -0.73 18.08
C ILE A 193 -4.65 0.76 18.04
N ASP A 194 -5.60 1.67 18.24
CA ASP A 194 -5.32 3.11 18.23
C ASP A 194 -4.36 3.49 19.36
N ALA A 195 -4.59 2.97 20.58
CA ALA A 195 -3.73 3.20 21.72
C ALA A 195 -2.33 2.60 21.52
N ALA A 196 -2.25 1.37 21.00
CA ALA A 196 -0.98 0.70 20.75
C ALA A 196 -0.14 1.38 19.66
N VAL A 197 -0.78 1.91 18.62
CA VAL A 197 -0.09 2.67 17.55
C VAL A 197 0.41 4.00 18.08
N ARG A 198 -0.38 4.71 18.89
CA ARG A 198 0.03 5.97 19.55
C ARG A 198 1.21 5.75 20.49
N GLU A 199 1.19 4.69 21.28
CA GLU A 199 2.30 4.32 22.19
C GLU A 199 3.58 4.03 21.41
N LEU A 200 3.49 3.22 20.34
CA LEU A 200 4.61 2.93 19.46
C LEU A 200 5.16 4.20 18.82
N ALA A 201 4.29 5.04 18.25
CA ALA A 201 4.66 6.28 17.60
C ALA A 201 5.31 7.26 18.60
N ALA A 202 4.76 7.40 19.80
CA ALA A 202 5.35 8.22 20.87
C ALA A 202 6.73 7.69 21.30
N THR A 203 6.91 6.38 21.33
CA THR A 203 8.21 5.76 21.62
C THR A 203 9.23 6.12 20.54
N ILE A 204 8.84 6.06 19.27
CA ILE A 204 9.69 6.43 18.15
C ILE A 204 10.01 7.93 18.16
N ALA A 205 8.99 8.79 18.43
CA ALA A 205 9.13 10.23 18.43
C ALA A 205 10.15 10.75 19.47
N ARG A 206 10.34 10.04 20.57
CA ARG A 206 11.34 10.37 21.60
C ARG A 206 12.77 10.03 21.21
N ASN A 207 12.99 9.20 20.19
CA ASN A 207 14.32 8.79 19.75
C ASN A 207 15.00 9.88 18.89
N ALA A 208 16.32 9.80 18.73
CA ALA A 208 17.14 10.74 17.99
C ALA A 208 16.72 10.79 16.48
N PRO A 209 16.15 11.91 15.98
CA PRO A 209 15.55 11.98 14.66
C PRO A 209 16.54 11.74 13.51
N LEU A 210 17.78 12.19 13.65
CA LEU A 210 18.80 11.97 12.63
C LEU A 210 19.20 10.51 12.53
N THR A 211 19.22 9.76 13.64
CA THR A 211 19.48 8.31 13.64
C THR A 211 18.34 7.57 12.93
N LEU A 212 17.07 7.90 13.24
CA LEU A 212 15.91 7.31 12.58
C LEU A 212 15.94 7.56 11.07
N ARG A 213 16.17 8.82 10.66
CA ARG A 213 16.30 9.21 9.25
C ARG A 213 17.45 8.48 8.56
N ALA A 214 18.63 8.42 9.18
CA ALA A 214 19.79 7.73 8.62
C ALA A 214 19.55 6.23 8.45
N THR A 215 18.92 5.58 9.45
CA THR A 215 18.54 4.17 9.37
C THR A 215 17.57 3.91 8.21
N LYS A 216 16.49 4.68 8.12
CA LYS A 216 15.50 4.57 7.06
C LYS A 216 16.13 4.76 5.67
N GLU A 217 16.90 5.83 5.51
CA GLU A 217 17.57 6.14 4.24
C GLU A 217 18.61 5.08 3.85
N MET A 218 19.37 4.54 4.81
CA MET A 218 20.34 3.48 4.53
C MET A 218 19.65 2.21 4.04
N VAL A 219 18.56 1.78 4.71
CA VAL A 219 17.77 0.62 4.28
C VAL A 219 17.22 0.84 2.88
N ARG A 220 16.62 2.00 2.63
CA ARG A 220 16.08 2.36 1.31
C ARG A 220 17.13 2.31 0.20
N ARG A 221 18.35 2.84 0.44
CA ARG A 221 19.45 2.80 -0.54
C ARG A 221 19.90 1.37 -0.84
N LEU A 222 20.01 0.53 0.19
CA LEU A 222 20.39 -0.87 0.01
C LEU A 222 19.33 -1.66 -0.78
N GLN A 223 18.05 -1.37 -0.54
CA GLN A 223 16.95 -1.95 -1.31
C GLN A 223 16.94 -1.43 -2.76
N ALA A 224 17.09 -0.12 -2.95
CA ALA A 224 17.12 0.49 -4.28
C ALA A 224 18.25 -0.06 -5.18
N ALA A 225 19.42 -0.38 -4.60
CA ALA A 225 20.54 -0.97 -5.35
C ALA A 225 20.24 -2.37 -5.93
N ARG A 226 19.15 -3.03 -5.49
CA ARG A 226 18.71 -4.34 -5.96
C ARG A 226 17.50 -4.29 -6.88
N ARG A 227 16.94 -3.09 -7.13
CA ARG A 227 15.78 -2.89 -8.00
C ARG A 227 16.23 -2.69 -9.44
N ILE A 228 15.55 -3.32 -10.38
CA ILE A 228 15.73 -3.05 -11.81
C ILE A 228 14.93 -1.80 -12.21
N PRO A 229 15.38 -1.06 -13.25
CA PRO A 229 14.58 0.00 -13.83
C PRO A 229 13.22 -0.50 -14.31
N GLN A 230 12.16 0.29 -14.15
CA GLN A 230 10.81 -0.11 -14.59
C GLN A 230 10.77 -0.44 -16.09
N ALA A 231 11.51 0.29 -16.92
CA ALA A 231 11.57 0.05 -18.36
C ALA A 231 12.01 -1.37 -18.74
N GLU A 232 12.73 -2.07 -17.88
CA GLU A 232 13.12 -3.47 -18.09
C GLU A 232 11.97 -4.47 -17.83
N ALA A 233 10.83 -3.99 -17.29
CA ALA A 233 9.63 -4.80 -17.01
C ALA A 233 8.39 -4.30 -17.76
N ASP A 234 8.51 -3.30 -18.61
CA ASP A 234 7.39 -2.69 -19.34
C ASP A 234 6.71 -3.68 -20.32
N ASP A 235 7.45 -4.67 -20.83
CA ASP A 235 6.92 -5.75 -21.66
C ASP A 235 5.95 -6.63 -20.87
N LEU A 236 6.26 -6.96 -19.62
CA LEU A 236 5.41 -7.77 -18.74
C LEU A 236 4.13 -7.02 -18.32
N ILE A 237 4.25 -5.72 -18.06
CA ILE A 237 3.09 -4.85 -17.81
C ILE A 237 2.17 -4.86 -19.03
N ALA A 238 2.72 -4.58 -20.22
CA ALA A 238 1.96 -4.56 -21.46
C ALA A 238 1.31 -5.91 -21.76
N MET A 239 2.03 -7.02 -21.57
CA MET A 239 1.51 -8.38 -21.77
C MET A 239 0.24 -8.63 -20.94
N CYS A 240 0.22 -8.23 -19.69
CA CYS A 240 -0.95 -8.43 -18.81
C CYS A 240 -2.09 -7.46 -19.12
N TYR A 241 -1.82 -6.16 -19.13
CA TYR A 241 -2.86 -5.14 -19.23
C TYR A 241 -3.53 -5.05 -20.62
N LEU A 242 -2.87 -5.48 -21.69
CA LEU A 242 -3.45 -5.51 -23.04
C LEU A 242 -4.18 -6.82 -23.36
N SER A 243 -4.12 -7.81 -22.48
CA SER A 243 -4.74 -9.12 -22.68
C SER A 243 -6.27 -9.07 -22.66
N ASP A 244 -6.89 -10.05 -23.29
CA ASP A 244 -8.34 -10.26 -23.15
C ASP A 244 -8.70 -10.67 -21.70
N ASP A 245 -7.76 -11.32 -21.00
CA ASP A 245 -7.94 -11.72 -19.61
C ASP A 245 -8.04 -10.52 -18.67
N PHE A 246 -7.28 -9.45 -18.88
CA PHE A 246 -7.42 -8.24 -18.10
C PHE A 246 -8.78 -7.56 -18.33
N LYS A 247 -9.23 -7.46 -19.59
CA LYS A 247 -10.55 -6.91 -19.93
C LYS A 247 -11.68 -7.70 -19.28
N GLU A 248 -11.58 -9.05 -19.36
CA GLU A 248 -12.50 -9.97 -18.70
C GLU A 248 -12.45 -9.81 -17.17
N GLY A 249 -11.26 -9.70 -16.58
CA GLY A 249 -11.08 -9.51 -15.14
C GLY A 249 -11.77 -8.23 -14.65
N VAL A 250 -11.58 -7.11 -15.33
CA VAL A 250 -12.25 -5.83 -15.01
C VAL A 250 -13.76 -5.96 -15.15
N ALA A 251 -14.25 -6.52 -16.27
CA ALA A 251 -15.69 -6.70 -16.51
C ALA A 251 -16.34 -7.62 -15.46
N ALA A 252 -15.68 -8.73 -15.13
CA ALA A 252 -16.15 -9.69 -14.12
C ALA A 252 -16.18 -9.07 -12.71
N PHE A 253 -15.15 -8.31 -12.35
CA PHE A 253 -15.08 -7.62 -11.06
C PHE A 253 -16.24 -6.62 -10.89
N LEU A 254 -16.47 -5.78 -11.90
CA LEU A 254 -17.56 -4.79 -11.89
C LEU A 254 -18.95 -5.47 -11.86
N ALA A 255 -19.09 -6.60 -12.57
CA ALA A 255 -20.31 -7.40 -12.58
C ALA A 255 -20.46 -8.32 -11.35
N LYS A 256 -19.50 -8.30 -10.40
CA LYS A 256 -19.49 -9.15 -9.19
C LYS A 256 -19.63 -10.66 -9.51
N ARG A 257 -18.99 -11.12 -10.57
CA ARG A 257 -18.94 -12.53 -10.98
C ARG A 257 -17.48 -13.05 -11.04
N PRO A 258 -17.25 -14.36 -10.99
CA PRO A 258 -15.93 -14.92 -11.24
C PRO A 258 -15.46 -14.60 -12.68
N PRO A 259 -14.16 -14.28 -12.90
CA PRO A 259 -13.60 -14.16 -14.24
C PRO A 259 -13.33 -15.53 -14.88
N THR A 260 -13.24 -15.55 -16.22
CA THR A 260 -12.86 -16.74 -17.00
C THR A 260 -11.66 -16.39 -17.86
N PHE A 261 -10.47 -16.73 -17.39
CA PHE A 261 -9.21 -16.43 -18.05
C PHE A 261 -8.87 -17.47 -19.12
N LYS A 262 -8.25 -17.02 -20.24
CA LYS A 262 -7.92 -17.84 -21.42
C LYS A 262 -6.44 -17.77 -21.81
N GLY A 263 -5.64 -16.93 -21.15
CA GLY A 263 -4.21 -16.77 -21.41
C GLY A 263 -3.90 -16.02 -22.70
N ARG A 264 -4.72 -15.07 -23.11
CA ARG A 264 -4.53 -14.28 -24.34
C ARG A 264 -5.01 -12.85 -24.20
#